data_43bd7781daeb9e57d80c07bc7801e25c
#
_entry.id   43bd7781daeb9e57d80c07bc7801e25c
#
_cell.length_a   1.000
_cell.length_b   1.000
_cell.length_c   1.000
_cell.angle_alpha   90.00
_cell.angle_beta   90.00
_cell.angle_gamma   90.00
#
_symmetry.space_group_name_H-M   'P 1'
#
loop_
_entity.id
_entity.type
_entity.pdbx_description
1 polymer ?
#
loop_
_entity_poly.entity_id
_entity_poly.type
_entity_poly.pdbx_seq_one_letter_code
_entity_poly.pdbx_strand_id
1 'polypeptide(L)'
;MENKLEKDVRFLKIYAVIVTLFCAVFLLTAFAAQTKKQKFEEIDVERINIVEKDGKLRMVISNQERQHPGIVNGKIIKREHPRPPGMIFFNHLGDEMGGLIYGGNGGNGHFGSLTWDKVKGDQTIGFRHLESDNGTYQMGLEMWQQPSIPIDIVNEKLEAANKIADETARKAAIQAMIDKNELARNRLFLGKRRDNSTMLVMSDIKGKPRIQLFVGADGEPKLEFLDASGKVIQTLPDASKTIKR
;
A
#
# COMPACT_ATOMS: atom_id res chain seq x y z
N MET A 1 -10.99 48.42 66.08
CA MET A 1 -10.57 47.18 65.39
C MET A 1 -11.64 46.66 64.44
N GLU A 2 -12.89 46.71 64.81
CA GLU A 2 -14.00 46.23 63.96
C GLU A 2 -14.10 46.89 62.60
N ASN A 3 -13.91 48.19 62.49
CA ASN A 3 -14.01 48.95 61.24
C ASN A 3 -12.92 48.60 60.19
N LYS A 4 -11.75 48.05 60.62
CA LYS A 4 -10.66 47.61 59.69
C LYS A 4 -10.97 46.22 59.13
N LEU A 5 -11.46 45.32 60.00
CA LEU A 5 -11.83 43.98 59.61
C LEU A 5 -12.96 43.96 58.57
N GLU A 6 -13.97 44.81 58.75
CA GLU A 6 -15.09 44.95 57.81
C GLU A 6 -14.59 45.45 56.42
N LYS A 7 -13.66 46.40 56.38
CA LYS A 7 -13.05 46.89 55.14
C LYS A 7 -12.21 45.80 54.41
N ASP A 8 -11.42 45.05 55.16
CA ASP A 8 -10.61 43.96 54.64
C ASP A 8 -11.48 42.84 54.09
N VAL A 9 -12.56 42.45 54.77
CA VAL A 9 -13.53 41.45 54.29
C VAL A 9 -14.28 41.95 53.06
N ARG A 10 -14.63 43.23 52.99
CA ARG A 10 -15.27 43.79 51.78
C ARG A 10 -14.32 43.83 50.61
N PHE A 11 -13.05 44.15 50.82
CA PHE A 11 -12.02 44.10 49.80
C PHE A 11 -11.82 42.67 49.28
N LEU A 12 -11.70 41.67 50.17
CA LEU A 12 -11.56 40.27 49.80
C LEU A 12 -12.75 39.75 49.01
N LYS A 13 -13.97 40.14 49.36
CA LYS A 13 -15.18 39.76 48.58
C LYS A 13 -15.14 40.35 47.18
N ILE A 14 -14.79 41.62 47.02
CA ILE A 14 -14.68 42.27 45.71
C ILE A 14 -13.57 41.62 44.88
N TYR A 15 -12.42 41.34 45.47
CA TYR A 15 -11.30 40.65 44.82
C TYR A 15 -11.71 39.25 44.36
N ALA A 16 -12.36 38.47 45.21
CA ALA A 16 -12.83 37.14 44.85
C ALA A 16 -13.82 37.17 43.69
N VAL A 17 -14.77 38.11 43.67
CA VAL A 17 -15.71 38.28 42.56
C VAL A 17 -14.98 38.63 41.25
N ILE A 18 -14.03 39.56 41.28
CA ILE A 18 -13.25 39.97 40.10
C ILE A 18 -12.43 38.79 39.55
N VAL A 19 -11.72 38.04 40.41
CA VAL A 19 -10.93 36.86 40.00
C VAL A 19 -11.82 35.79 39.44
N THR A 20 -12.97 35.51 40.04
CA THR A 20 -13.92 34.50 39.54
C THR A 20 -14.47 34.87 38.16
N LEU A 21 -14.85 36.16 37.96
CA LEU A 21 -15.31 36.65 36.67
C LEU A 21 -14.19 36.57 35.61
N PHE A 22 -12.98 36.94 35.99
CA PHE A 22 -11.84 36.84 35.08
C PHE A 22 -11.57 35.38 34.65
N CYS A 23 -11.58 34.45 35.63
CA CYS A 23 -11.44 33.02 35.34
C CYS A 23 -12.59 32.47 34.48
N ALA A 24 -13.82 32.89 34.73
CA ALA A 24 -14.99 32.50 33.94
C ALA A 24 -14.88 33.01 32.49
N VAL A 25 -14.50 34.26 32.28
CA VAL A 25 -14.26 34.83 30.93
C VAL A 25 -13.13 34.11 30.24
N PHE A 26 -12.03 33.83 30.93
CA PHE A 26 -10.88 33.10 30.38
C PHE A 26 -11.29 31.68 29.97
N LEU A 27 -12.02 30.95 30.79
CA LEU A 27 -12.55 29.63 30.45
C LEU A 27 -13.49 29.68 29.23
N LEU A 28 -14.44 30.62 29.20
CA LEU A 28 -15.38 30.79 28.10
C LEU A 28 -14.64 31.12 26.78
N THR A 29 -13.63 31.98 26.83
CA THR A 29 -12.82 32.31 25.63
C THR A 29 -11.93 31.15 25.19
N ALA A 30 -11.38 30.37 26.12
CA ALA A 30 -10.60 29.18 25.83
C ALA A 30 -11.46 28.09 25.14
N PHE A 31 -12.70 27.91 25.56
CA PHE A 31 -13.64 26.98 24.91
C PHE A 31 -14.25 27.54 23.61
N ALA A 32 -14.31 28.87 23.45
CA ALA A 32 -14.77 29.51 22.20
C ALA A 32 -13.71 29.55 21.10
N ALA A 33 -12.51 29.05 21.33
CA ALA A 33 -11.48 28.83 20.29
C ALA A 33 -11.93 27.71 19.34
N GLN A 34 -13.04 27.95 18.65
CA GLN A 34 -13.60 27.06 17.64
C GLN A 34 -12.67 26.95 16.43
N THR A 35 -12.51 25.74 16.01
CA THR A 35 -12.19 25.17 14.69
C THR A 35 -12.32 26.16 13.52
N LYS A 36 -11.53 27.23 13.52
CA LYS A 36 -11.26 27.97 12.29
C LYS A 36 -10.46 27.02 11.42
N LYS A 37 -10.97 26.76 10.19
CA LYS A 37 -10.17 26.06 9.17
C LYS A 37 -8.81 26.75 9.07
N GLN A 38 -7.76 26.06 9.46
CA GLN A 38 -6.42 26.57 9.30
C GLN A 38 -6.03 26.47 7.82
N LYS A 39 -5.51 27.57 7.29
CA LYS A 39 -4.99 27.63 5.92
C LYS A 39 -3.46 27.76 6.04
N PHE A 40 -2.77 26.82 5.39
CA PHE A 40 -1.31 26.79 5.34
C PHE A 40 -0.89 27.08 3.90
N GLU A 41 0.16 27.82 3.69
CA GLU A 41 0.82 27.95 2.38
C GLU A 41 1.79 26.80 2.17
N GLU A 42 2.47 26.35 3.24
CA GLU A 42 3.41 25.26 3.26
C GLU A 42 3.33 24.55 4.62
N ILE A 43 3.61 23.26 4.65
CA ILE A 43 3.63 22.46 5.88
C ILE A 43 4.69 21.35 5.77
N ASP A 44 5.63 21.32 6.72
CA ASP A 44 6.61 20.25 6.90
C ASP A 44 6.10 19.28 7.97
N VAL A 45 5.83 18.04 7.58
CA VAL A 45 5.33 17.02 8.50
C VAL A 45 5.95 15.66 8.23
N GLU A 46 6.15 14.87 9.27
CA GLU A 46 6.61 13.49 9.16
C GLU A 46 5.46 12.52 8.88
N ARG A 47 4.24 12.87 9.34
CA ARG A 47 3.05 12.04 9.16
C ARG A 47 1.76 12.85 9.25
N ILE A 48 0.84 12.54 8.33
CA ILE A 48 -0.55 13.01 8.32
C ILE A 48 -1.47 11.80 8.42
N ASN A 49 -2.45 11.84 9.32
CA ASN A 49 -3.52 10.88 9.42
C ASN A 49 -4.83 11.53 8.95
N ILE A 50 -5.49 10.94 7.99
CA ILE A 50 -6.87 11.24 7.65
C ILE A 50 -7.76 10.27 8.42
N VAL A 51 -8.65 10.81 9.25
CA VAL A 51 -9.50 10.03 10.14
C VAL A 51 -10.97 10.40 9.97
N GLU A 52 -11.85 9.46 10.26
CA GLU A 52 -13.28 9.69 10.37
C GLU A 52 -13.61 10.40 11.71
N LYS A 53 -14.86 10.86 11.87
CA LYS A 53 -15.32 11.50 13.12
C LYS A 53 -15.17 10.60 14.34
N ASP A 54 -15.26 9.29 14.17
CA ASP A 54 -15.07 8.29 15.22
C ASP A 54 -13.58 7.96 15.50
N GLY A 55 -12.64 8.66 14.84
CA GLY A 55 -11.21 8.45 14.97
C GLY A 55 -10.65 7.33 14.11
N LYS A 56 -11.48 6.61 13.33
CA LYS A 56 -11.02 5.53 12.46
C LYS A 56 -10.13 6.06 11.34
N LEU A 57 -8.98 5.42 11.16
CA LEU A 57 -7.99 5.78 10.16
C LEU A 57 -8.50 5.44 8.75
N ARG A 58 -8.35 6.39 7.82
CA ARG A 58 -8.74 6.26 6.41
C ARG A 58 -7.55 6.36 5.47
N MET A 59 -6.57 7.18 5.80
CA MET A 59 -5.33 7.30 5.04
C MET A 59 -4.21 7.75 5.97
N VAL A 60 -3.01 7.26 5.70
CA VAL A 60 -1.76 7.76 6.27
C VAL A 60 -0.88 8.24 5.14
N ILE A 61 -0.33 9.45 5.26
CA ILE A 61 0.78 9.95 4.45
C ILE A 61 1.97 10.08 5.39
N SER A 62 3.09 9.44 5.08
CA SER A 62 4.19 9.38 6.05
C SER A 62 5.56 9.20 5.40
N ASN A 63 6.60 9.69 6.08
CA ASN A 63 7.97 9.29 5.83
C ASN A 63 8.18 7.81 6.24
N GLN A 64 9.37 7.25 5.99
CA GLN A 64 9.67 5.85 6.27
C GLN A 64 9.62 5.52 7.77
N GLU A 65 10.16 6.39 8.62
CA GLU A 65 10.31 6.13 10.06
C GLU A 65 8.95 6.02 10.74
N ARG A 66 7.99 6.85 10.33
CA ARG A 66 6.65 6.92 10.95
C ARG A 66 5.56 6.22 10.14
N GLN A 67 5.95 5.42 9.12
CA GLN A 67 4.99 4.75 8.27
C GLN A 67 4.15 3.73 9.05
N HIS A 68 2.87 3.65 8.70
CA HIS A 68 1.93 2.72 9.32
C HIS A 68 2.29 1.27 8.95
N PRO A 69 2.38 0.33 9.91
CA PRO A 69 2.77 -1.06 9.63
C PRO A 69 1.74 -1.84 8.81
N GLY A 70 0.50 -1.36 8.73
CA GLY A 70 -0.63 -2.03 8.09
C GLY A 70 -1.57 -2.68 9.10
N ILE A 71 -2.83 -2.83 8.70
CA ILE A 71 -3.87 -3.54 9.46
C ILE A 71 -4.51 -4.55 8.52
N VAL A 72 -4.59 -5.80 8.94
CA VAL A 72 -5.27 -6.87 8.22
C VAL A 72 -6.17 -7.61 9.20
N ASN A 73 -7.45 -7.74 8.85
CA ASN A 73 -8.44 -8.42 9.67
C ASN A 73 -8.49 -7.87 11.12
N GLY A 74 -8.39 -6.53 11.24
CA GLY A 74 -8.38 -5.81 12.52
C GLY A 74 -7.08 -5.94 13.33
N LYS A 75 -6.05 -6.63 12.82
CA LYS A 75 -4.77 -6.82 13.51
C LYS A 75 -3.67 -5.99 12.86
N ILE A 76 -2.86 -5.31 13.68
CA ILE A 76 -1.65 -4.61 13.22
C ILE A 76 -0.61 -5.65 12.81
N ILE A 77 -0.06 -5.50 11.61
CA ILE A 77 0.98 -6.39 11.08
C ILE A 77 2.30 -6.05 11.76
N LYS A 78 2.91 -7.01 12.43
CA LYS A 78 4.27 -6.87 12.95
C LYS A 78 5.26 -6.95 11.79
N ARG A 79 6.19 -5.99 11.71
CA ARG A 79 7.23 -5.94 10.68
C ARG A 79 8.59 -5.80 11.33
N GLU A 80 9.58 -6.50 10.80
CA GLU A 80 10.98 -6.41 11.24
C GLU A 80 11.63 -5.09 10.81
N HIS A 81 11.18 -4.54 9.66
CA HIS A 81 11.69 -3.29 9.11
C HIS A 81 10.55 -2.30 8.83
N PRO A 82 10.80 -0.99 8.97
CA PRO A 82 9.85 0.04 8.57
C PRO A 82 9.42 -0.13 7.10
N ARG A 83 8.17 0.20 6.82
CA ARG A 83 7.68 0.26 5.44
C ARG A 83 8.28 1.47 4.73
N PRO A 84 8.38 1.43 3.38
CA PRO A 84 8.76 2.61 2.59
C PRO A 84 7.82 3.80 2.85
N PRO A 85 8.29 5.04 2.62
CA PRO A 85 7.45 6.22 2.69
C PRO A 85 6.33 6.17 1.65
N GLY A 86 5.30 6.98 1.86
CA GLY A 86 4.17 7.10 0.94
C GLY A 86 2.82 7.21 1.62
N MET A 87 1.78 6.76 0.93
CA MET A 87 0.39 6.77 1.38
C MET A 87 -0.13 5.36 1.56
N ILE A 88 -0.81 5.10 2.69
CA ILE A 88 -1.52 3.84 2.94
C ILE A 88 -3.02 4.15 3.07
N PHE A 89 -3.84 3.41 2.36
CA PHE A 89 -5.30 3.53 2.36
C PHE A 89 -5.94 2.48 3.25
N PHE A 90 -7.01 2.87 3.96
CA PHE A 90 -7.77 1.98 4.83
C PHE A 90 -9.25 1.98 4.44
N ASN A 91 -9.86 0.81 4.43
CA ASN A 91 -11.28 0.65 4.15
C ASN A 91 -12.16 1.06 5.35
N HIS A 92 -13.48 0.94 5.19
CA HIS A 92 -14.45 1.28 6.24
C HIS A 92 -14.37 0.37 7.49
N LEU A 93 -13.75 -0.82 7.37
CA LEU A 93 -13.49 -1.72 8.49
C LEU A 93 -12.22 -1.34 9.26
N GLY A 94 -11.36 -0.48 8.69
CA GLY A 94 -10.07 -0.09 9.23
C GLY A 94 -8.91 -0.98 8.75
N ASP A 95 -9.19 -1.93 7.86
CA ASP A 95 -8.14 -2.75 7.23
C ASP A 95 -7.48 -2.00 6.08
N GLU A 96 -6.21 -2.31 5.83
CA GLU A 96 -5.48 -1.82 4.65
C GLU A 96 -6.20 -2.25 3.37
N MET A 97 -6.27 -1.34 2.40
CA MET A 97 -6.87 -1.58 1.10
C MET A 97 -5.99 -1.15 -0.07
N GLY A 98 -4.71 -0.92 0.19
CA GLY A 98 -3.72 -0.50 -0.80
C GLY A 98 -2.94 0.73 -0.39
N GLY A 99 -2.19 1.28 -1.34
CA GLY A 99 -1.38 2.47 -1.09
C GLY A 99 -0.50 2.86 -2.25
N LEU A 100 0.14 4.01 -2.12
CA LEU A 100 1.25 4.48 -2.94
C LEU A 100 2.51 4.49 -2.10
N ILE A 101 3.47 3.65 -2.43
CA ILE A 101 4.77 3.59 -1.76
C ILE A 101 5.90 3.77 -2.77
N TYR A 102 7.00 4.34 -2.32
CA TYR A 102 8.19 4.54 -3.13
C TYR A 102 9.44 4.47 -2.25
N GLY A 103 10.59 4.28 -2.87
CA GLY A 103 11.86 4.22 -2.14
C GLY A 103 12.99 3.73 -3.01
N GLY A 104 14.16 3.55 -2.39
CA GLY A 104 15.36 2.95 -2.96
C GLY A 104 15.86 1.80 -2.10
N ASN A 105 16.84 1.09 -2.63
CA ASN A 105 17.50 -0.04 -1.95
C ASN A 105 18.80 0.35 -1.21
N GLY A 106 19.09 1.66 -1.14
CA GLY A 106 20.35 2.20 -0.60
C GLY A 106 21.48 2.32 -1.62
N GLY A 107 21.28 1.80 -2.85
CA GLY A 107 22.13 2.02 -4.03
C GLY A 107 21.48 3.01 -5.01
N ASN A 108 21.72 2.81 -6.30
CA ASN A 108 21.12 3.62 -7.37
C ASN A 108 19.70 3.15 -7.77
N GLY A 109 19.30 1.95 -7.35
CA GLY A 109 18.00 1.38 -7.65
C GLY A 109 16.89 2.01 -6.82
N HIS A 110 15.71 2.17 -7.46
CA HIS A 110 14.53 2.68 -6.77
C HIS A 110 13.25 2.03 -7.31
N PHE A 111 12.15 2.23 -6.57
CA PHE A 111 10.85 1.69 -6.92
C PHE A 111 9.71 2.66 -6.58
N GLY A 112 8.61 2.49 -7.28
CA GLY A 112 7.32 3.08 -6.98
C GLY A 112 6.21 2.07 -7.21
N SER A 113 5.21 2.05 -6.35
CA SER A 113 4.07 1.14 -6.46
C SER A 113 2.79 1.79 -5.96
N LEU A 114 1.76 1.81 -6.80
CA LEU A 114 0.40 2.19 -6.45
C LEU A 114 -0.51 0.97 -6.60
N THR A 115 -1.13 0.51 -5.51
CA THR A 115 -1.88 -0.74 -5.48
C THR A 115 -3.23 -0.61 -4.81
N TRP A 116 -4.14 -1.55 -5.14
CA TRP A 116 -5.39 -1.80 -4.42
C TRP A 116 -5.49 -3.27 -4.04
N ASP A 117 -5.95 -3.51 -2.81
CA ASP A 117 -6.03 -4.83 -2.20
C ASP A 117 -7.46 -5.36 -2.21
N LYS A 118 -7.58 -6.68 -2.25
CA LYS A 118 -8.82 -7.38 -1.94
C LYS A 118 -9.13 -7.25 -0.44
N VAL A 119 -10.39 -7.13 -0.08
CA VAL A 119 -10.81 -7.17 1.34
C VAL A 119 -10.26 -8.42 2.01
N LYS A 120 -9.54 -8.26 3.12
CA LYS A 120 -8.81 -9.30 3.86
C LYS A 120 -7.81 -10.09 3.01
N GLY A 121 -7.42 -9.56 1.87
CA GLY A 121 -6.47 -10.15 0.93
C GLY A 121 -5.27 -9.25 0.70
N ASP A 122 -4.64 -9.45 -0.45
CA ASP A 122 -3.50 -8.67 -0.92
C ASP A 122 -3.85 -8.01 -2.26
N GLN A 123 -2.88 -7.45 -2.92
CA GLN A 123 -2.98 -6.63 -4.13
C GLN A 123 -3.73 -7.36 -5.26
N THR A 124 -4.72 -6.70 -5.84
CA THR A 124 -5.46 -7.18 -7.01
C THR A 124 -5.05 -6.49 -8.30
N ILE A 125 -4.62 -5.22 -8.19
CA ILE A 125 -4.15 -4.40 -9.30
C ILE A 125 -3.07 -3.43 -8.80
N GLY A 126 -2.08 -3.14 -9.62
CA GLY A 126 -1.06 -2.16 -9.30
C GLY A 126 -0.33 -1.62 -10.51
N PHE A 127 0.09 -0.36 -10.40
CA PHE A 127 1.12 0.23 -11.24
C PHE A 127 2.45 0.13 -10.51
N ARG A 128 3.47 -0.42 -11.17
CA ARG A 128 4.80 -0.59 -10.59
C ARG A 128 5.88 -0.02 -11.48
N HIS A 129 6.88 0.57 -10.84
CA HIS A 129 8.17 0.92 -11.41
C HIS A 129 9.26 0.29 -10.54
N LEU A 130 10.18 -0.44 -11.14
CA LEU A 130 11.29 -1.11 -10.47
C LEU A 130 12.56 -0.84 -11.27
N GLU A 131 13.49 -0.10 -10.70
CA GLU A 131 14.80 0.16 -11.29
C GLU A 131 15.91 -0.52 -10.47
N SER A 132 16.83 -1.13 -11.14
CA SER A 132 17.99 -1.80 -10.56
C SER A 132 19.18 -0.84 -10.51
N ASP A 133 20.21 -1.16 -9.71
CA ASP A 133 21.40 -0.34 -9.54
C ASP A 133 22.18 -0.06 -10.83
N ASN A 134 22.05 -0.93 -11.83
CA ASN A 134 22.65 -0.78 -13.15
C ASN A 134 21.80 0.07 -14.13
N GLY A 135 20.73 0.71 -13.68
CA GLY A 135 19.84 1.54 -14.50
C GLY A 135 18.84 0.77 -15.36
N THR A 136 18.83 -0.56 -15.33
CA THR A 136 17.77 -1.32 -16.03
C THR A 136 16.47 -1.23 -15.25
N TYR A 137 15.36 -0.97 -15.92
CA TYR A 137 14.08 -0.82 -15.26
C TYR A 137 12.95 -1.60 -15.94
N GLN A 138 11.99 -1.95 -15.13
CA GLN A 138 10.71 -2.53 -15.50
C GLN A 138 9.60 -1.64 -14.99
N MET A 139 8.54 -1.44 -15.78
CA MET A 139 7.35 -0.72 -15.32
C MET A 139 6.10 -1.29 -15.99
N GLY A 140 4.97 -1.20 -15.31
CA GLY A 140 3.72 -1.67 -15.90
C GLY A 140 2.54 -1.68 -14.96
N LEU A 141 1.40 -2.02 -15.57
CA LEU A 141 0.17 -2.38 -14.89
C LEU A 141 0.17 -3.90 -14.69
N GLU A 142 -0.08 -4.33 -13.48
CA GLU A 142 -0.21 -5.74 -13.11
C GLU A 142 -1.58 -6.01 -12.48
N MET A 143 -2.17 -7.19 -12.78
CA MET A 143 -3.37 -7.67 -12.11
C MET A 143 -3.14 -9.07 -11.56
N TRP A 144 -3.62 -9.30 -10.33
CA TRP A 144 -3.47 -10.58 -9.65
C TRP A 144 -4.82 -11.17 -9.25
N GLN A 145 -4.96 -12.47 -9.46
CA GLN A 145 -6.01 -13.26 -8.82
C GLN A 145 -5.59 -13.56 -7.40
N GLN A 146 -6.34 -13.07 -6.43
CA GLN A 146 -6.10 -13.36 -5.03
C GLN A 146 -6.84 -14.64 -4.60
N PRO A 147 -6.29 -15.41 -3.65
CA PRO A 147 -6.95 -16.58 -3.08
C PRO A 147 -8.25 -16.21 -2.35
N SER A 148 -9.06 -17.23 -2.06
CA SER A 148 -10.31 -17.07 -1.30
C SER A 148 -10.06 -16.91 0.19
N ILE A 149 -8.95 -17.47 0.71
CA ILE A 149 -8.57 -17.40 2.11
C ILE A 149 -7.96 -16.04 2.46
N PRO A 150 -8.14 -15.55 3.69
CA PRO A 150 -7.53 -14.30 4.14
C PRO A 150 -6.00 -14.32 4.10
N ILE A 151 -5.40 -13.14 3.92
CA ILE A 151 -3.94 -13.00 3.76
C ILE A 151 -3.16 -13.39 5.02
N ASP A 152 -3.71 -13.21 6.21
CA ASP A 152 -3.10 -13.67 7.47
C ASP A 152 -2.93 -15.19 7.47
N ILE A 153 -3.94 -15.96 7.01
CA ILE A 153 -3.85 -17.41 6.86
C ILE A 153 -2.84 -17.82 5.78
N VAL A 154 -2.78 -17.09 4.66
CA VAL A 154 -1.76 -17.32 3.61
C VAL A 154 -0.36 -17.15 4.19
N ASN A 155 -0.13 -16.06 4.94
CA ASN A 155 1.16 -15.76 5.54
C ASN A 155 1.57 -16.81 6.57
N GLU A 156 0.66 -17.25 7.45
CA GLU A 156 0.93 -18.33 8.42
C GLU A 156 1.37 -19.62 7.72
N LYS A 157 0.68 -20.01 6.64
CA LYS A 157 1.05 -21.19 5.85
C LYS A 157 2.41 -21.03 5.15
N LEU A 158 2.69 -19.86 4.57
CA LEU A 158 3.98 -19.58 3.94
C LEU A 158 5.12 -19.59 4.95
N GLU A 159 4.93 -19.00 6.13
CA GLU A 159 5.90 -19.04 7.20
C GLU A 159 6.17 -20.48 7.66
N ALA A 160 5.13 -21.28 7.82
CA ALA A 160 5.26 -22.69 8.16
C ALA A 160 6.04 -23.46 7.08
N ALA A 161 5.72 -23.24 5.80
CA ALA A 161 6.44 -23.86 4.69
C ALA A 161 7.91 -23.43 4.65
N ASN A 162 8.21 -22.15 4.85
CA ASN A 162 9.57 -21.62 4.83
C ASN A 162 10.45 -22.10 5.99
N LYS A 163 9.86 -22.54 7.11
CA LYS A 163 10.60 -23.17 8.24
C LYS A 163 11.02 -24.61 7.98
N ILE A 164 10.54 -25.23 6.90
CA ILE A 164 10.96 -26.59 6.52
C ILE A 164 12.40 -26.55 6.04
N ALA A 165 13.30 -27.23 6.76
CA ALA A 165 14.74 -27.24 6.48
C ALA A 165 15.07 -27.95 5.15
N ASP A 166 14.40 -29.07 4.88
CA ASP A 166 14.56 -29.81 3.63
C ASP A 166 13.99 -29.03 2.43
N GLU A 167 14.81 -28.73 1.46
CA GLU A 167 14.44 -27.93 0.29
C GLU A 167 13.37 -28.60 -0.57
N THR A 168 13.43 -29.92 -0.72
CA THR A 168 12.46 -30.66 -1.53
C THR A 168 11.09 -30.65 -0.87
N ALA A 169 11.02 -30.91 0.43
CA ALA A 169 9.79 -30.86 1.21
C ALA A 169 9.21 -29.43 1.24
N ARG A 170 10.05 -28.40 1.39
CA ARG A 170 9.62 -27.00 1.32
C ARG A 170 9.00 -26.65 -0.04
N LYS A 171 9.66 -27.02 -1.14
CA LYS A 171 9.13 -26.81 -2.49
C LYS A 171 7.80 -27.54 -2.69
N ALA A 172 7.68 -28.77 -2.20
CA ALA A 172 6.45 -29.54 -2.27
C ALA A 172 5.31 -28.90 -1.47
N ALA A 173 5.60 -28.35 -0.28
CA ALA A 173 4.61 -27.63 0.53
C ALA A 173 4.10 -26.36 -0.19
N ILE A 174 4.99 -25.57 -0.78
CA ILE A 174 4.63 -24.38 -1.56
C ILE A 174 3.85 -24.79 -2.80
N GLN A 175 4.25 -25.85 -3.51
CA GLN A 175 3.53 -26.37 -4.67
C GLN A 175 2.11 -26.80 -4.32
N ALA A 176 1.92 -27.45 -3.17
CA ALA A 176 0.61 -27.82 -2.67
C ALA A 176 -0.31 -26.60 -2.43
N MET A 177 0.24 -25.49 -1.91
CA MET A 177 -0.50 -24.23 -1.80
C MET A 177 -0.87 -23.66 -3.18
N ILE A 178 0.06 -23.76 -4.14
CA ILE A 178 -0.17 -23.40 -5.53
C ILE A 178 -1.36 -24.22 -6.10
N ASP A 179 -1.34 -25.51 -5.97
CA ASP A 179 -2.37 -26.41 -6.53
C ASP A 179 -3.75 -26.18 -5.92
N LYS A 180 -3.80 -25.81 -4.63
CA LYS A 180 -5.02 -25.45 -3.91
C LYS A 180 -5.51 -24.01 -4.17
N ASN A 181 -4.84 -23.23 -5.05
CA ASN A 181 -5.13 -21.82 -5.29
C ASN A 181 -5.06 -20.93 -4.03
N GLU A 182 -4.14 -21.25 -3.12
CA GLU A 182 -3.92 -20.50 -1.86
C GLU A 182 -2.89 -19.39 -2.03
N LEU A 183 -2.25 -19.24 -3.19
CA LEU A 183 -1.31 -18.16 -3.50
C LEU A 183 -1.85 -17.25 -4.62
N ALA A 184 -1.44 -16.00 -4.60
CA ALA A 184 -1.75 -15.03 -5.66
C ALA A 184 -1.20 -15.48 -7.03
N ARG A 185 -1.94 -15.18 -8.09
CA ARG A 185 -1.59 -15.51 -9.48
C ARG A 185 -1.59 -14.28 -10.35
N ASN A 186 -0.54 -14.09 -11.12
CA ASN A 186 -0.52 -13.04 -12.12
C ASN A 186 -1.54 -13.34 -13.22
N ARG A 187 -2.40 -12.36 -13.54
CA ARG A 187 -3.45 -12.48 -14.55
C ARG A 187 -3.20 -11.59 -15.75
N LEU A 188 -2.55 -10.45 -15.52
CA LEU A 188 -2.21 -9.51 -16.58
C LEU A 188 -0.91 -8.78 -16.22
N PHE A 189 -0.07 -8.61 -17.21
CA PHE A 189 1.02 -7.64 -17.23
C PHE A 189 0.92 -6.82 -18.50
N LEU A 190 0.91 -5.49 -18.39
CA LEU A 190 1.02 -4.55 -19.49
C LEU A 190 2.14 -3.56 -19.16
N GLY A 191 3.25 -3.62 -19.88
CA GLY A 191 4.36 -2.75 -19.57
C GLY A 191 5.64 -3.04 -20.32
N LYS A 192 6.71 -2.36 -19.88
CA LYS A 192 8.09 -2.55 -20.34
C LYS A 192 8.82 -3.48 -19.38
N ARG A 193 9.58 -4.41 -19.92
CA ARG A 193 10.49 -5.29 -19.18
C ARG A 193 11.94 -4.76 -19.16
N ARG A 194 12.77 -5.36 -18.31
CA ARG A 194 14.20 -5.00 -18.18
C ARG A 194 15.02 -5.25 -19.43
N ASP A 195 14.60 -6.20 -20.27
CA ASP A 195 15.19 -6.51 -21.57
C ASP A 195 14.82 -5.52 -22.68
N ASN A 196 14.17 -4.40 -22.34
CA ASN A 196 13.62 -3.39 -23.24
C ASN A 196 12.45 -3.84 -24.11
N SER A 197 11.92 -5.03 -23.94
CA SER A 197 10.66 -5.42 -24.59
C SER A 197 9.47 -4.69 -23.95
N THR A 198 8.44 -4.39 -24.75
CA THR A 198 7.14 -3.88 -24.29
C THR A 198 6.08 -4.91 -24.60
N MET A 199 5.23 -5.25 -23.61
CA MET A 199 4.31 -6.36 -23.80
C MET A 199 3.01 -6.25 -23.00
N LEU A 200 1.99 -6.97 -23.56
CA LEU A 200 0.77 -7.36 -22.85
C LEU A 200 0.78 -8.88 -22.72
N VAL A 201 0.71 -9.37 -21.48
CA VAL A 201 0.55 -10.79 -21.16
C VAL A 201 -0.79 -11.00 -20.50
N MET A 202 -1.62 -11.91 -20.99
CA MET A 202 -2.84 -12.37 -20.35
C MET A 202 -2.70 -13.83 -19.95
N SER A 203 -2.99 -14.13 -18.68
CA SER A 203 -2.85 -15.45 -18.08
C SER A 203 -4.21 -16.05 -17.70
N ASP A 204 -4.30 -17.36 -17.70
CA ASP A 204 -5.49 -18.09 -17.22
C ASP A 204 -5.63 -17.98 -15.69
N ILE A 205 -6.69 -18.58 -15.13
CA ILE A 205 -6.98 -18.58 -13.68
C ILE A 205 -5.86 -19.24 -12.85
N LYS A 206 -5.02 -20.06 -13.46
CA LYS A 206 -3.87 -20.68 -12.81
C LYS A 206 -2.58 -19.85 -12.93
N GLY A 207 -2.67 -18.64 -13.53
CA GLY A 207 -1.54 -17.74 -13.73
C GLY A 207 -0.63 -18.15 -14.89
N LYS A 208 -1.06 -19.08 -15.75
CA LYS A 208 -0.29 -19.49 -16.92
C LYS A 208 -0.56 -18.55 -18.09
N PRO A 209 0.47 -17.96 -18.72
CA PRO A 209 0.31 -17.13 -19.91
C PRO A 209 -0.43 -17.87 -21.02
N ARG A 210 -1.40 -17.21 -21.65
CA ARG A 210 -2.21 -17.77 -22.74
C ARG A 210 -2.14 -16.90 -24.00
N ILE A 211 -1.95 -15.59 -23.82
CA ILE A 211 -1.80 -14.63 -24.92
C ILE A 211 -0.65 -13.69 -24.54
N GLN A 212 0.25 -13.47 -25.49
CA GLN A 212 1.34 -12.49 -25.38
C GLN A 212 1.36 -11.63 -26.65
N LEU A 213 1.20 -10.32 -26.48
CA LEU A 213 1.42 -9.34 -27.53
C LEU A 213 2.63 -8.50 -27.11
N PHE A 214 3.68 -8.47 -27.94
CA PHE A 214 4.89 -7.76 -27.57
C PHE A 214 5.66 -7.21 -28.77
N VAL A 215 6.46 -6.19 -28.49
CA VAL A 215 7.54 -5.72 -29.35
C VAL A 215 8.83 -6.06 -28.63
N GLY A 216 9.66 -6.89 -29.24
CA GLY A 216 10.95 -7.31 -28.69
C GLY A 216 11.95 -6.15 -28.64
N ALA A 217 13.07 -6.35 -27.95
CA ALA A 217 14.17 -5.39 -27.92
C ALA A 217 14.80 -5.16 -29.33
N ASP A 218 14.61 -6.08 -30.23
CA ASP A 218 14.98 -6.03 -31.65
C ASP A 218 13.99 -5.21 -32.51
N GLY A 219 12.88 -4.75 -31.92
CA GLY A 219 11.82 -4.01 -32.61
C GLY A 219 10.77 -4.89 -33.31
N GLU A 220 10.90 -6.21 -33.26
CA GLU A 220 9.96 -7.11 -33.91
C GLU A 220 8.65 -7.29 -33.14
N PRO A 221 7.47 -6.97 -33.72
CA PRO A 221 6.19 -7.19 -33.09
C PRO A 221 5.74 -8.65 -33.25
N LYS A 222 5.17 -9.22 -32.18
CA LYS A 222 4.61 -10.59 -32.17
C LYS A 222 3.36 -10.67 -31.35
N LEU A 223 2.41 -11.50 -31.80
CA LEU A 223 1.26 -11.97 -31.04
C LEU A 223 1.33 -13.50 -30.97
N GLU A 224 1.43 -14.03 -29.77
CA GLU A 224 1.54 -15.46 -29.52
C GLU A 224 0.36 -15.99 -28.72
N PHE A 225 -0.14 -17.17 -29.11
CA PHE A 225 -1.12 -17.96 -28.35
C PHE A 225 -0.41 -19.18 -27.79
N LEU A 226 -0.67 -19.48 -26.52
CA LEU A 226 -0.02 -20.56 -25.79
C LEU A 226 -1.06 -21.58 -25.29
N ASP A 227 -0.69 -22.86 -25.31
CA ASP A 227 -1.46 -23.92 -24.66
C ASP A 227 -1.29 -23.93 -23.15
N ALA A 228 -1.98 -24.84 -22.46
CA ALA A 228 -1.90 -24.94 -21.00
C ALA A 228 -0.54 -25.40 -20.46
N SER A 229 0.32 -25.95 -21.31
CA SER A 229 1.70 -26.32 -20.95
C SER A 229 2.69 -25.16 -21.10
N GLY A 230 2.25 -24.05 -21.73
CA GLY A 230 3.10 -22.89 -22.06
C GLY A 230 3.78 -22.99 -23.42
N LYS A 231 3.42 -23.98 -24.23
CA LYS A 231 3.92 -24.12 -25.60
C LYS A 231 3.21 -23.14 -26.52
N VAL A 232 3.95 -22.40 -27.35
CA VAL A 232 3.37 -21.54 -28.39
C VAL A 232 2.72 -22.44 -29.47
N ILE A 233 1.41 -22.21 -29.70
CA ILE A 233 0.59 -22.93 -30.67
C ILE A 233 0.30 -22.10 -31.92
N GLN A 234 0.44 -20.77 -31.83
CA GLN A 234 0.27 -19.87 -32.96
C GLN A 234 1.08 -18.59 -32.72
N THR A 235 1.70 -18.07 -33.75
CA THR A 235 2.42 -16.77 -33.76
C THR A 235 1.95 -15.93 -34.94
N LEU A 236 1.72 -14.64 -34.73
CA LEU A 236 1.45 -13.64 -35.76
C LEU A 236 2.48 -12.53 -35.69
N PRO A 237 3.00 -12.01 -36.84
CA PRO A 237 2.75 -12.49 -38.18
C PRO A 237 3.33 -13.90 -38.39
N ASP A 238 2.70 -14.67 -39.25
CA ASP A 238 3.17 -16.00 -39.65
C ASP A 238 4.43 -15.84 -40.52
N ALA A 239 5.56 -16.36 -40.05
CA ALA A 239 6.85 -16.29 -40.75
C ALA A 239 6.80 -16.92 -42.13
N SER A 240 5.87 -17.87 -42.40
CA SER A 240 5.68 -18.49 -43.69
C SER A 240 4.97 -17.60 -44.72
N LYS A 241 4.32 -16.51 -44.26
CA LYS A 241 3.53 -15.56 -45.06
C LYS A 241 4.18 -14.17 -45.14
N THR A 242 5.50 -14.09 -45.05
CA THR A 242 6.20 -12.81 -45.25
C THR A 242 5.87 -12.27 -46.64
N ILE A 243 5.00 -11.25 -46.69
CA ILE A 243 4.70 -10.51 -47.90
C ILE A 243 6.02 -9.85 -48.32
N LYS A 244 6.65 -10.38 -49.34
CA LYS A 244 7.76 -9.67 -50.00
C LYS A 244 7.21 -8.32 -50.49
N ARG A 245 7.61 -7.26 -49.86
CA ARG A 245 7.44 -5.88 -50.35
C ARG A 245 8.48 -5.61 -51.41
#